data_c5c9406a6d408c41180d6c068432e950
#
_entry.id   c5c9406a6d408c41180d6c068432e950
#
_cell.length_a   1.000
_cell.length_b   1.000
_cell.length_c   1.000
_cell.angle_alpha   90.00
_cell.angle_beta   90.00
_cell.angle_gamma   90.00
#
_symmetry.space_group_name_H-M   'P 1'
#
loop_
_entity.id
_entity.type
_entity.pdbx_description
1 polymer ?
#
loop_
_entity_poly.entity_id
_entity_poly.type
_entity_poly.pdbx_seq_one_letter_code
_entity_poly.pdbx_strand_id
1 'polypeptide(L)'
;MNLNKNTVFQSYPQIDGGTVDLALAKEIAKNPRKIIVLDDDPTGTQTVHDVSVYTDWSRSSLRAGFLEENKLFYILTNSRALSQKETTRIHREIADGAIAVSRELGIPFLIVSRS
;
A
#
# COMPACT_ATOMS: atom_id res chain seq x y z
N MET A 1 -33.07 10.92 -22.71
CA MET A 1 -32.53 12.13 -22.06
C MET A 1 -31.04 12.20 -22.32
N ASN A 2 -30.60 13.28 -22.89
CA ASN A 2 -29.16 13.48 -23.12
C ASN A 2 -28.58 14.29 -21.96
N LEU A 3 -27.62 13.66 -21.26
CA LEU A 3 -26.90 14.33 -20.19
C LEU A 3 -25.63 14.98 -20.76
N ASN A 4 -25.49 16.28 -20.53
CA ASN A 4 -24.27 17.00 -20.87
C ASN A 4 -23.21 16.71 -19.76
N LYS A 5 -22.06 16.20 -20.16
CA LYS A 5 -20.95 15.88 -19.26
C LYS A 5 -20.57 17.06 -18.37
N ASN A 6 -20.43 18.24 -18.94
CA ASN A 6 -20.05 19.44 -18.20
C ASN A 6 -21.08 19.83 -17.15
N THR A 7 -22.37 19.74 -17.50
CA THR A 7 -23.45 20.04 -16.57
C THR A 7 -23.48 19.05 -15.41
N VAL A 8 -23.27 17.77 -15.69
CA VAL A 8 -23.21 16.74 -14.63
C VAL A 8 -22.05 17.01 -13.67
N PHE A 9 -20.87 17.30 -14.18
CA PHE A 9 -19.72 17.59 -13.31
C PHE A 9 -19.89 18.88 -12.51
N GLN A 10 -20.52 19.89 -13.06
CA GLN A 10 -20.81 21.13 -12.34
C GLN A 10 -21.83 20.94 -11.21
N SER A 11 -22.64 19.88 -11.25
CA SER A 11 -23.61 19.57 -10.20
C SER A 11 -22.98 19.04 -8.91
N TYR A 12 -21.72 18.59 -8.96
CA TYR A 12 -21.01 18.10 -7.78
C TYR A 12 -20.42 19.25 -6.97
N PRO A 13 -20.31 19.09 -5.64
CA PRO A 13 -19.64 20.10 -4.81
C PRO A 13 -18.22 20.35 -5.29
N GLN A 14 -17.84 21.62 -5.32
CA GLN A 14 -16.46 22.00 -5.60
C GLN A 14 -15.62 21.79 -4.34
N ILE A 15 -14.53 21.04 -4.48
CA ILE A 15 -13.60 20.77 -3.37
C ILE A 15 -12.32 21.55 -3.64
N ASP A 16 -11.86 22.31 -2.62
CA ASP A 16 -10.56 22.95 -2.69
C ASP A 16 -9.45 21.91 -2.52
N GLY A 17 -8.80 21.57 -3.63
CA GLY A 17 -7.70 20.59 -3.63
C GLY A 17 -6.55 20.97 -2.71
N GLY A 18 -6.23 22.26 -2.60
CA GLY A 18 -5.16 22.72 -1.70
C GLY A 18 -5.46 22.45 -0.23
N THR A 19 -6.71 22.67 0.19
CA THR A 19 -7.14 22.36 1.56
C THR A 19 -7.08 20.85 1.86
N VAL A 20 -7.53 20.04 0.90
CA VAL A 20 -7.50 18.58 1.03
C VAL A 20 -6.05 18.09 1.10
N ASP A 21 -5.17 18.57 0.25
CA ASP A 21 -3.76 18.19 0.23
C ASP A 21 -3.05 18.53 1.55
N LEU A 22 -3.34 19.71 2.11
CA LEU A 22 -2.80 20.11 3.42
C LEU A 22 -3.30 19.20 4.55
N ALA A 23 -4.58 18.88 4.56
CA ALA A 23 -5.17 17.99 5.56
C ALA A 23 -4.56 16.58 5.44
N LEU A 24 -4.41 16.07 4.23
CA LEU A 24 -3.77 14.78 3.98
C LEU A 24 -2.32 14.76 4.46
N ALA A 25 -1.54 15.78 4.12
CA ALA A 25 -0.15 15.88 4.54
C ALA A 25 -0.01 15.87 6.07
N LYS A 26 -0.89 16.58 6.78
CA LYS A 26 -0.92 16.60 8.25
C LYS A 26 -1.24 15.22 8.83
N GLU A 27 -2.22 14.52 8.26
CA GLU A 27 -2.59 13.17 8.73
C GLU A 27 -1.48 12.16 8.47
N ILE A 28 -0.84 12.21 7.30
CA ILE A 28 0.32 11.37 6.99
C ILE A 28 1.45 11.62 7.98
N ALA A 29 1.75 12.87 8.29
CA ALA A 29 2.82 13.23 9.23
C ALA A 29 2.55 12.74 10.66
N LYS A 30 1.29 12.68 11.08
CA LYS A 30 0.90 12.19 12.41
C LYS A 30 0.93 10.66 12.52
N ASN A 31 0.80 9.95 11.42
CA ASN A 31 0.70 8.50 11.42
C ASN A 31 2.09 7.87 11.28
N PRO A 32 2.64 7.24 12.34
CA PRO A 32 3.96 6.63 12.26
C PRO A 32 3.99 5.29 11.54
N ARG A 33 2.83 4.75 11.14
CA ARG A 33 2.74 3.43 10.54
C ARG A 33 3.33 3.39 9.15
N LYS A 34 4.13 2.36 8.89
CA LYS A 34 4.50 1.97 7.54
C LYS A 34 3.36 1.15 6.94
N ILE A 35 3.03 1.37 5.68
CA ILE A 35 1.98 0.62 4.98
C ILE A 35 2.64 -0.40 4.07
N ILE A 36 2.30 -1.66 4.27
CA ILE A 36 2.74 -2.78 3.43
C ILE A 36 1.57 -3.18 2.55
N VAL A 37 1.71 -3.01 1.24
CA VAL A 37 0.66 -3.38 0.28
C VAL A 37 1.00 -4.75 -0.30
N LEU A 38 0.14 -5.73 -0.05
CA LEU A 38 0.26 -7.05 -0.67
C LEU A 38 -0.47 -7.03 -2.00
N ASP A 39 0.25 -7.34 -3.06
CA ASP A 39 -0.27 -7.37 -4.42
C ASP A 39 -0.19 -8.80 -4.96
N ASP A 40 -1.31 -9.34 -5.37
CA ASP A 40 -1.39 -10.71 -5.88
C ASP A 40 -1.09 -10.83 -7.37
N ASP A 41 -0.97 -9.71 -8.07
CA ASP A 41 -0.81 -9.65 -9.52
C ASP A 41 0.18 -8.54 -9.90
N PRO A 42 1.14 -8.82 -10.82
CA PRO A 42 2.16 -7.84 -11.22
C PRO A 42 1.60 -6.58 -11.88
N THR A 43 0.34 -6.56 -12.28
CA THR A 43 -0.30 -5.37 -12.87
C THR A 43 -0.79 -4.36 -11.83
N GLY A 44 -0.75 -4.72 -10.56
CA GLY A 44 -1.31 -3.91 -9.48
C GLY A 44 -0.65 -2.55 -9.28
N THR A 45 0.61 -2.39 -9.69
CA THR A 45 1.36 -1.15 -9.52
C THR A 45 1.24 -0.16 -10.67
N GLN A 46 0.44 -0.44 -11.69
CA GLN A 46 0.29 0.41 -12.88
C GLN A 46 -0.27 1.81 -12.57
N THR A 47 -0.97 1.97 -11.46
CA THR A 47 -1.61 3.23 -11.08
C THR A 47 -0.80 4.05 -10.07
N VAL A 48 0.38 3.56 -9.66
CA VAL A 48 1.25 4.23 -8.69
C VAL A 48 2.63 4.43 -9.28
N HIS A 49 3.37 5.40 -8.74
CA HIS A 49 4.74 5.68 -9.16
C HIS A 49 5.62 5.94 -7.93
N ASP A 50 6.92 5.85 -8.13
CA ASP A 50 7.93 6.11 -7.10
C ASP A 50 7.75 5.26 -5.83
N VAL A 51 7.27 4.04 -6.00
CA VAL A 51 7.12 3.07 -4.92
C VAL A 51 8.01 1.87 -5.18
N SER A 52 8.58 1.32 -4.12
CA SER A 52 9.34 0.07 -4.20
C SER A 52 8.42 -1.13 -4.25
N VAL A 53 8.76 -2.09 -5.10
CA VAL A 53 8.06 -3.36 -5.21
C VAL A 53 9.06 -4.47 -4.92
N TYR A 54 8.84 -5.18 -3.82
CA TYR A 54 9.65 -6.33 -3.45
C TYR A 54 9.00 -7.60 -3.98
N THR A 55 9.81 -8.46 -4.56
CA THR A 55 9.34 -9.76 -5.10
C THR A 55 9.64 -10.92 -4.17
N ASP A 56 10.24 -10.61 -3.02
CA ASP A 56 10.46 -11.55 -1.93
C ASP A 56 10.14 -10.86 -0.60
N TRP A 57 10.04 -11.64 0.47
CA TRP A 57 9.74 -11.16 1.81
C TRP A 57 10.73 -11.71 2.84
N SER A 58 11.98 -11.80 2.43
CA SER A 58 13.07 -12.08 3.36
C SER A 58 13.18 -10.99 4.43
N ARG A 59 13.83 -11.29 5.53
CA ARG A 59 14.06 -10.30 6.58
C ARG A 59 14.80 -9.07 6.07
N SER A 60 15.77 -9.27 5.17
CA SER A 60 16.52 -8.16 4.60
C SER A 60 15.63 -7.28 3.69
N SER A 61 14.78 -7.87 2.87
CA SER A 61 13.85 -7.12 2.02
C SER A 61 12.82 -6.36 2.83
N LEU A 62 12.21 -7.00 3.83
CA LEU A 62 11.25 -6.33 4.71
C LEU A 62 11.91 -5.18 5.47
N ARG A 63 13.11 -5.39 5.99
CA ARG A 63 13.86 -4.35 6.68
C ARG A 63 14.15 -3.16 5.76
N ALA A 64 14.59 -3.42 4.52
CA ALA A 64 14.81 -2.39 3.53
C ALA A 64 13.53 -1.57 3.27
N GLY A 65 12.41 -2.23 3.09
CA GLY A 65 11.12 -1.57 2.90
C GLY A 65 10.71 -0.71 4.10
N PHE A 66 10.89 -1.19 5.32
CA PHE A 66 10.59 -0.42 6.52
C PHE A 66 11.48 0.82 6.67
N LEU A 67 12.72 0.76 6.21
CA LEU A 67 13.69 1.85 6.34
C LEU A 67 13.63 2.88 5.20
N GLU A 68 12.84 2.64 4.17
CA GLU A 68 12.64 3.62 3.10
C GLU A 68 11.96 4.89 3.61
N GLU A 69 12.22 6.02 2.95
CA GLU A 69 11.54 7.28 3.25
C GLU A 69 10.05 7.22 2.92
N ASN A 70 9.68 6.48 1.87
CA ASN A 70 8.29 6.33 1.47
C ASN A 70 7.46 5.70 2.58
N LYS A 71 6.24 6.22 2.73
CA LYS A 71 5.29 5.74 3.72
C LYS A 71 4.84 4.30 3.46
N LEU A 72 4.91 3.85 2.23
CA LEU A 72 4.45 2.54 1.82
C LEU A 72 5.44 1.86 0.87
N PHE A 73 5.38 0.54 0.86
CA PHE A 73 6.04 -0.29 -0.14
C PHE A 73 5.14 -1.47 -0.49
N TYR A 74 5.35 -2.02 -1.68
CA TYR A 74 4.60 -3.15 -2.18
C TYR A 74 5.40 -4.45 -2.01
N ILE A 75 4.68 -5.52 -1.72
CA ILE A 75 5.20 -6.89 -1.84
C ILE A 75 4.35 -7.58 -2.90
N LEU A 76 4.98 -7.96 -4.00
CA LEU A 76 4.34 -8.76 -5.03
C LEU A 76 4.41 -10.23 -4.61
N THR A 77 3.29 -10.78 -4.21
CA THR A 77 3.19 -12.17 -3.81
C THR A 77 2.94 -13.10 -4.99
N ASN A 78 2.39 -12.55 -6.08
CA ASN A 78 1.95 -13.30 -7.26
C ASN A 78 1.01 -14.46 -6.89
N SER A 79 0.24 -14.29 -5.83
CA SER A 79 -0.56 -15.36 -5.22
C SER A 79 -1.86 -15.66 -5.98
N ARG A 80 -2.24 -14.82 -6.94
CA ARG A 80 -3.43 -15.08 -7.78
C ARG A 80 -3.36 -16.43 -8.48
N ALA A 81 -2.17 -16.87 -8.85
CA ALA A 81 -1.93 -18.15 -9.53
C ALA A 81 -1.73 -19.33 -8.57
N LEU A 82 -1.74 -19.11 -7.27
CA LEU A 82 -1.44 -20.11 -6.27
C LEU A 82 -2.70 -20.72 -5.64
N SER A 83 -2.56 -21.89 -5.04
CA SER A 83 -3.62 -22.50 -4.24
C SER A 83 -3.90 -21.70 -2.96
N GLN A 84 -5.06 -21.90 -2.37
CA GLN A 84 -5.41 -21.28 -1.08
C GLN A 84 -4.41 -21.63 -0.01
N LYS A 85 -3.94 -22.88 0.04
CA LYS A 85 -2.96 -23.34 1.02
C LYS A 85 -1.62 -22.59 0.89
N GLU A 86 -1.13 -22.45 -0.33
CA GLU A 86 0.12 -21.74 -0.60
C GLU A 86 0.00 -20.26 -0.31
N THR A 87 -1.11 -19.64 -0.72
CA THR A 87 -1.39 -18.23 -0.43
C THR A 87 -1.43 -17.97 1.07
N THR A 88 -2.10 -18.84 1.84
CA THR A 88 -2.15 -18.75 3.30
C THR A 88 -0.76 -18.83 3.91
N ARG A 89 0.07 -19.76 3.42
CA ARG A 89 1.45 -19.90 3.89
C ARG A 89 2.26 -18.63 3.67
N ILE A 90 2.20 -18.07 2.46
CA ILE A 90 2.92 -16.84 2.10
C ILE A 90 2.47 -15.68 2.97
N HIS A 91 1.17 -15.50 3.16
CA HIS A 91 0.65 -14.41 3.98
C HIS A 91 1.09 -14.51 5.44
N ARG A 92 1.16 -15.72 5.97
CA ARG A 92 1.69 -15.96 7.33
C ARG A 92 3.17 -15.65 7.43
N GLU A 93 3.96 -16.06 6.46
CA GLU A 93 5.40 -15.75 6.41
C GLU A 93 5.63 -14.24 6.38
N ILE A 94 4.87 -13.52 5.55
CA ILE A 94 4.97 -12.06 5.47
C ILE A 94 4.57 -11.42 6.81
N ALA A 95 3.47 -11.85 7.39
CA ALA A 95 3.00 -11.32 8.67
C ALA A 95 4.03 -11.54 9.78
N ASP A 96 4.55 -12.74 9.90
CA ASP A 96 5.56 -13.08 10.91
C ASP A 96 6.84 -12.27 10.71
N GLY A 97 7.28 -12.14 9.47
CA GLY A 97 8.43 -11.32 9.12
C GLY A 97 8.23 -9.85 9.42
N ALA A 98 7.07 -9.30 9.06
CA ALA A 98 6.74 -7.90 9.32
C ALA A 98 6.67 -7.60 10.81
N ILE A 99 6.06 -8.49 11.61
CA ILE A 99 6.01 -8.35 13.07
C ILE A 99 7.42 -8.30 13.65
N ALA A 100 8.29 -9.20 13.23
CA ALA A 100 9.64 -9.26 13.76
C ALA A 100 10.47 -8.02 13.39
N VAL A 101 10.40 -7.57 12.15
CA VAL A 101 11.11 -6.35 11.69
C VAL A 101 10.54 -5.11 12.37
N SER A 102 9.23 -5.02 12.48
CA SER A 102 8.55 -3.92 13.19
C SER A 102 9.04 -3.80 14.64
N ARG A 103 9.13 -4.92 15.34
CA ARG A 103 9.64 -4.93 16.72
C ARG A 103 11.10 -4.55 16.81
N GLU A 104 11.93 -5.05 15.89
CA GLU A 104 13.35 -4.74 15.83
C GLU A 104 13.60 -3.25 15.61
N LEU A 105 12.87 -2.63 14.68
CA LEU A 105 13.07 -1.25 14.28
C LEU A 105 12.22 -0.25 15.08
N GLY A 106 11.25 -0.74 15.85
CA GLY A 106 10.31 0.14 16.55
C GLY A 106 9.36 0.91 15.62
N ILE A 107 9.10 0.39 14.43
CA ILE A 107 8.24 1.04 13.43
C ILE A 107 6.94 0.24 13.32
N PRO A 108 5.80 0.81 13.72
CA PRO A 108 4.51 0.15 13.55
C PRO A 108 4.12 0.07 12.08
N PHE A 109 3.25 -0.87 11.74
CA PHE A 109 2.84 -1.09 10.37
C PHE A 109 1.36 -1.45 10.23
N LEU A 110 0.87 -1.32 9.01
CA LEU A 110 -0.44 -1.77 8.58
C LEU A 110 -0.26 -2.56 7.28
N ILE A 111 -0.91 -3.69 7.16
CA ILE A 111 -0.95 -4.47 5.92
C ILE A 111 -2.26 -4.19 5.20
N VAL A 112 -2.17 -3.89 3.93
CA VAL A 112 -3.31 -3.66 3.03
C VAL A 112 -3.23 -4.70 1.92
N SER A 113 -4.33 -5.39 1.67
CA SER A 113 -4.41 -6.34 0.56
C SER A 113 -4.98 -5.64 -0.66
N ARG A 114 -4.30 -5.82 -1.78
CA ARG A 114 -4.78 -5.40 -3.09
C ARG A 114 -4.95 -6.65 -3.97
N SER A 115 -6.13 -7.16 -3.98
CA SER A 115 -6.49 -8.34 -4.76
C SER A 115 -7.69 -8.10 -5.67
#